data_2e16a2f74bba4d6d9046a95586f9d79b
#
_entry.id   2e16a2f74bba4d6d9046a95586f9d79b
#
_cell.length_a   1.000
_cell.length_b   1.000
_cell.length_c   1.000
_cell.angle_alpha   90.00
_cell.angle_beta   90.00
_cell.angle_gamma   90.00
#
_symmetry.space_group_name_H-M   'P 1'
#
loop_
_entity.id
_entity.type
_entity.pdbx_description
1 polymer ?
#
loop_
_entity_poly.entity_id
_entity_poly.type
_entity_poly.pdbx_seq_one_letter_code
_entity_poly.pdbx_strand_id
1 'polypeptide(L)'
;MITFHMKVLTLGFRNYKRSGFEFLIWGFLYSEGMDSSPPAKRRRESAESTLSPVVIFAHGAGAPSSSDWMQRWKNMLKQALHAVEVITFDYPYMSGKKRPPPKAEKLVEFHSSIVKETATKYPDHPVILAGKSMGSRVGCMVVSEKDINVSAVVCLGYPLKGINGAVRDETLLQLTVPTMFVQGSKDALCPIEKLEATQKKMKAPNELHIINGGDHSFKIAKKHLQANNSTQDEAEDAAVQAIAAFISRSLEG
;
A
#
# COMPACT_ATOMS: atom_id res chain seq x y z
N MET A 1 34.24 -24.30 -46.03
CA MET A 1 35.33 -23.57 -45.34
C MET A 1 35.18 -22.10 -45.74
N ILE A 2 34.49 -21.32 -44.92
CA ILE A 2 34.27 -19.90 -45.19
C ILE A 2 35.03 -19.14 -44.09
N THR A 3 36.05 -18.39 -44.58
CA THR A 3 36.98 -17.64 -43.72
C THR A 3 36.36 -16.27 -43.38
N PHE A 4 36.15 -16.01 -42.11
CA PHE A 4 35.68 -14.71 -41.60
C PHE A 4 36.85 -13.75 -41.45
N HIS A 5 36.75 -12.58 -42.11
CA HIS A 5 37.66 -11.45 -41.90
C HIS A 5 37.03 -10.51 -40.87
N MET A 6 37.70 -10.33 -39.77
CA MET A 6 37.33 -9.41 -38.71
C MET A 6 38.04 -8.07 -38.95
N LYS A 7 37.31 -7.01 -39.25
CA LYS A 7 37.84 -5.63 -39.28
C LYS A 7 37.62 -4.98 -37.92
N VAL A 8 38.67 -4.66 -37.23
CA VAL A 8 38.67 -3.90 -35.98
C VAL A 8 38.66 -2.42 -36.34
N LEU A 9 37.65 -1.69 -35.96
CA LEU A 9 37.57 -0.22 -36.04
C LEU A 9 37.80 0.36 -34.64
N THR A 10 38.85 1.16 -34.53
CA THR A 10 39.20 1.90 -33.32
C THR A 10 38.35 3.17 -33.24
N LEU A 11 37.57 3.31 -32.18
CA LEU A 11 36.77 4.49 -31.91
C LEU A 11 37.44 5.38 -30.86
N GLY A 12 37.54 6.66 -31.22
CA GLY A 12 38.15 7.68 -30.37
C GLY A 12 37.33 8.03 -29.12
N PHE A 13 38.06 8.37 -28.09
CA PHE A 13 37.51 8.78 -26.78
C PHE A 13 36.97 10.21 -26.82
N ARG A 14 35.79 10.43 -26.31
CA ARG A 14 35.28 11.77 -25.99
C ARG A 14 34.98 11.83 -24.48
N ASN A 15 35.81 12.60 -23.77
CA ASN A 15 35.64 12.84 -22.34
C ASN A 15 34.56 13.88 -22.10
N TYR A 16 33.62 13.56 -21.26
CA TYR A 16 32.65 14.51 -20.70
C TYR A 16 32.78 14.52 -19.19
N LYS A 17 33.30 15.62 -18.64
CA LYS A 17 33.48 15.83 -17.21
C LYS A 17 32.31 16.64 -16.64
N ARG A 18 31.53 16.06 -15.77
CA ARG A 18 30.72 16.80 -14.81
C ARG A 18 30.60 15.99 -13.53
N SER A 19 31.07 16.60 -12.42
CA SER A 19 30.96 16.18 -11.01
C SER A 19 31.29 14.71 -10.68
N GLY A 20 32.58 14.42 -10.51
CA GLY A 20 33.06 13.50 -9.47
C GLY A 20 32.86 11.99 -9.62
N PHE A 21 32.31 11.47 -10.70
CA PHE A 21 32.23 10.03 -10.95
C PHE A 21 32.54 9.70 -12.42
N GLU A 22 33.50 8.80 -12.64
CA GLU A 22 33.78 8.24 -13.96
C GLU A 22 32.97 6.94 -14.14
N PHE A 23 32.13 6.90 -15.20
CA PHE A 23 31.53 5.68 -15.68
C PHE A 23 32.12 5.28 -17.02
N LEU A 24 32.64 4.06 -17.11
CA LEU A 24 33.06 3.41 -18.35
C LEU A 24 31.86 2.70 -18.96
N ILE A 25 31.37 3.20 -20.10
CA ILE A 25 30.32 2.54 -20.87
C ILE A 25 30.94 1.85 -22.06
N TRP A 26 30.80 0.52 -22.14
CA TRP A 26 31.14 -0.27 -23.32
C TRP A 26 29.90 -0.41 -24.21
N GLY A 27 29.97 0.15 -25.42
CA GLY A 27 28.95 -0.06 -26.42
C GLY A 27 29.45 -0.97 -27.55
N PHE A 28 28.76 -2.07 -27.79
CA PHE A 28 28.94 -2.93 -28.93
C PHE A 28 27.93 -2.57 -30.02
N LEU A 29 28.40 -2.23 -31.20
CA LEU A 29 27.58 -2.10 -32.40
C LEU A 29 27.68 -3.40 -33.20
N TYR A 30 26.54 -4.10 -33.34
CA TYR A 30 26.40 -5.21 -34.27
C TYR A 30 25.88 -4.67 -35.64
N SER A 31 26.52 -5.05 -36.72
CA SER A 31 26.01 -4.87 -38.06
C SER A 31 25.18 -6.11 -38.43
N GLU A 32 23.91 -5.91 -38.69
CA GLU A 32 22.99 -6.97 -39.11
C GLU A 32 23.17 -7.28 -40.60
N GLY A 33 23.42 -8.57 -40.90
CA GLY A 33 23.23 -9.12 -42.23
C GLY A 33 21.73 -9.36 -42.46
N MET A 34 21.21 -8.91 -43.60
CA MET A 34 19.82 -9.13 -44.01
C MET A 34 19.54 -10.64 -44.20
N ASP A 35 18.77 -11.22 -43.26
CA ASP A 35 18.08 -12.49 -43.46
C ASP A 35 16.60 -12.17 -43.73
N SER A 36 16.12 -12.59 -44.90
CA SER A 36 14.76 -12.34 -45.40
C SER A 36 13.79 -13.41 -44.93
N SER A 37 13.68 -13.61 -43.63
CA SER A 37 12.60 -14.39 -43.03
C SER A 37 11.46 -13.47 -42.56
N PRO A 38 10.19 -13.79 -42.84
CA PRO A 38 9.09 -12.92 -42.42
C PRO A 38 9.05 -12.83 -40.89
N PRO A 39 8.82 -11.63 -40.34
CA PRO A 39 8.79 -11.46 -38.88
C PRO A 39 7.72 -12.32 -38.27
N ALA A 40 8.12 -13.28 -37.45
CA ALA A 40 7.19 -13.98 -36.57
C ALA A 40 6.40 -12.91 -35.82
N LYS A 41 5.07 -12.96 -35.95
CA LYS A 41 4.14 -12.12 -35.19
C LYS A 41 4.47 -12.29 -33.71
N ARG A 42 5.25 -11.40 -33.16
CA ARG A 42 5.36 -11.22 -31.70
C ARG A 42 3.93 -10.96 -31.22
N ARG A 43 3.33 -11.99 -30.68
CA ARG A 43 2.11 -11.87 -29.89
C ARG A 43 2.47 -10.85 -28.80
N ARG A 44 2.05 -9.61 -28.97
CA ARG A 44 1.95 -8.68 -27.86
C ARG A 44 0.95 -9.36 -26.91
N GLU A 45 1.46 -10.02 -25.89
CA GLU A 45 0.70 -10.22 -24.69
C GLU A 45 0.34 -8.80 -24.26
N SER A 46 -0.92 -8.45 -24.46
CA SER A 46 -1.52 -7.29 -23.84
C SER A 46 -1.39 -7.56 -22.34
N ALA A 47 -0.39 -6.95 -21.71
CA ALA A 47 -0.49 -6.72 -20.27
C ALA A 47 -1.83 -6.00 -20.11
N GLU A 48 -2.83 -6.71 -19.60
CA GLU A 48 -4.10 -6.14 -19.21
C GLU A 48 -3.75 -5.08 -18.18
N SER A 49 -3.84 -3.81 -18.59
CA SER A 49 -3.47 -2.70 -17.73
C SER A 49 -4.48 -2.73 -16.60
N THR A 50 -4.05 -3.20 -15.43
CA THR A 50 -4.89 -3.18 -14.23
C THR A 50 -5.34 -1.74 -14.00
N LEU A 51 -6.65 -1.53 -13.97
CA LEU A 51 -7.21 -0.19 -13.77
C LEU A 51 -6.73 0.38 -12.43
N SER A 52 -6.40 1.66 -12.43
CA SER A 52 -6.01 2.35 -11.20
C SER A 52 -7.09 2.21 -10.13
N PRO A 53 -6.74 1.89 -8.87
CA PRO A 53 -7.73 1.64 -7.84
C PRO A 53 -8.42 2.93 -7.36
N VAL A 54 -9.59 2.76 -6.75
CA VAL A 54 -10.20 3.76 -5.89
C VAL A 54 -10.00 3.34 -4.43
N VAL A 55 -9.60 4.27 -3.58
CA VAL A 55 -9.32 3.99 -2.16
C VAL A 55 -10.38 4.66 -1.29
N ILE A 56 -10.97 3.91 -0.37
CA ILE A 56 -11.86 4.43 0.67
C ILE A 56 -11.04 4.44 1.96
N PHE A 57 -10.75 5.63 2.50
CA PHE A 57 -9.85 5.81 3.62
C PHE A 57 -10.58 6.30 4.87
N ALA A 58 -10.81 5.41 5.81
CA ALA A 58 -11.53 5.63 7.05
C ALA A 58 -10.63 6.13 8.18
N HIS A 59 -11.09 7.16 8.91
CA HIS A 59 -10.37 7.73 10.05
C HIS A 59 -10.42 6.86 11.31
N GLY A 60 -9.52 7.14 12.27
CA GLY A 60 -9.50 6.54 13.59
C GLY A 60 -10.53 7.15 14.56
N ALA A 61 -10.60 6.62 15.78
CA ALA A 61 -11.59 7.05 16.77
C ALA A 61 -11.43 8.49 17.24
N GLY A 62 -10.20 9.02 17.25
CA GLY A 62 -9.87 10.27 17.96
C GLY A 62 -9.79 11.53 17.11
N ALA A 63 -9.84 11.43 15.78
CA ALA A 63 -9.68 12.56 14.89
C ALA A 63 -10.49 12.39 13.60
N PRO A 64 -11.02 13.49 13.01
CA PRO A 64 -11.80 13.46 11.79
C PRO A 64 -10.93 13.16 10.56
N SER A 65 -11.58 12.89 9.43
CA SER A 65 -10.95 12.71 8.14
C SER A 65 -10.18 13.96 7.65
N SER A 66 -10.53 15.14 8.15
CA SER A 66 -9.87 16.41 7.86
C SER A 66 -8.60 16.67 8.67
N SER A 67 -8.22 15.80 9.62
CA SER A 67 -7.00 15.97 10.39
C SER A 67 -5.74 15.92 9.52
N ASP A 68 -4.68 16.66 9.91
CA ASP A 68 -3.41 16.75 9.16
C ASP A 68 -2.83 15.36 8.85
N TRP A 69 -2.87 14.44 9.81
CA TRP A 69 -2.40 13.07 9.62
C TRP A 69 -3.19 12.35 8.52
N MET A 70 -4.52 12.42 8.54
CA MET A 70 -5.38 11.80 7.53
C MET A 70 -5.16 12.42 6.15
N GLN A 71 -5.06 13.74 6.05
CA GLN A 71 -4.83 14.43 4.77
C GLN A 71 -3.45 14.13 4.20
N ARG A 72 -2.43 14.06 5.03
CA ARG A 72 -1.08 13.66 4.62
C ARG A 72 -1.09 12.24 4.06
N TRP A 73 -1.60 11.27 4.79
CA TRP A 73 -1.67 9.88 4.34
C TRP A 73 -2.59 9.67 3.13
N LYS A 74 -3.68 10.43 3.03
CA LYS A 74 -4.52 10.49 1.82
C LYS A 74 -3.70 10.81 0.57
N ASN A 75 -2.90 11.87 0.65
CA ASN A 75 -2.08 12.32 -0.48
C ASN A 75 -0.98 11.29 -0.82
N MET A 76 -0.32 10.73 0.17
CA MET A 76 0.71 9.71 -0.01
C MET A 76 0.12 8.44 -0.66
N LEU A 77 -1.02 7.96 -0.19
CA LEU A 77 -1.72 6.81 -0.78
C LEU A 77 -2.17 7.09 -2.22
N LYS A 78 -2.71 8.29 -2.49
CA LYS A 78 -3.13 8.67 -3.85
C LYS A 78 -1.97 8.61 -4.84
N GLN A 79 -0.83 9.14 -4.45
CA GLN A 79 0.37 9.16 -5.30
C GLN A 79 0.96 7.76 -5.50
N ALA A 80 1.18 7.03 -4.42
CA ALA A 80 1.88 5.74 -4.47
C ALA A 80 1.06 4.62 -5.15
N LEU A 81 -0.26 4.65 -5.00
CA LEU A 81 -1.15 3.69 -5.64
C LEU A 81 -1.62 4.14 -7.03
N HIS A 82 -1.22 5.32 -7.49
CA HIS A 82 -1.79 5.93 -8.69
C HIS A 82 -3.32 5.91 -8.69
N ALA A 83 -3.92 6.09 -7.49
CA ALA A 83 -5.34 5.95 -7.30
C ALA A 83 -6.12 7.02 -8.04
N VAL A 84 -7.21 6.62 -8.71
CA VAL A 84 -8.15 7.56 -9.36
C VAL A 84 -8.66 8.56 -8.34
N GLU A 85 -9.06 8.07 -7.16
CA GLU A 85 -9.49 8.90 -6.04
C GLU A 85 -9.17 8.20 -4.71
N VAL A 86 -8.94 9.01 -3.66
CA VAL A 86 -8.91 8.57 -2.27
C VAL A 86 -10.04 9.28 -1.54
N ILE A 87 -11.12 8.56 -1.29
CA ILE A 87 -12.33 9.04 -0.65
C ILE A 87 -12.15 8.97 0.85
N THR A 88 -12.28 10.09 1.55
CA THR A 88 -12.31 10.15 3.02
C THR A 88 -13.70 10.61 3.47
N PHE A 89 -14.13 10.15 4.61
CA PHE A 89 -15.43 10.49 5.17
C PHE A 89 -15.35 10.54 6.70
N ASP A 90 -16.31 11.20 7.34
CA ASP A 90 -16.44 11.20 8.78
C ASP A 90 -17.57 10.27 9.22
N TYR A 91 -17.30 9.39 10.18
CA TYR A 91 -18.37 8.63 10.82
C TYR A 91 -19.35 9.55 11.53
N PRO A 92 -20.66 9.21 11.59
CA PRO A 92 -21.70 10.10 12.12
C PRO A 92 -21.47 10.64 13.53
N TYR A 93 -20.70 9.95 14.37
CA TYR A 93 -20.39 10.44 15.71
C TYR A 93 -19.42 11.61 15.74
N MET A 94 -18.69 11.87 14.64
CA MET A 94 -17.76 13.02 14.49
C MET A 94 -18.49 14.31 14.17
N SER A 95 -19.70 14.25 13.61
CA SER A 95 -20.53 15.40 13.30
C SER A 95 -21.27 15.90 14.56
N GLY A 96 -21.04 17.15 14.96
CA GLY A 96 -21.73 17.80 16.08
C GLY A 96 -20.93 17.81 17.39
N LYS A 97 -21.62 17.75 18.54
CA LYS A 97 -20.96 17.75 19.85
C LYS A 97 -20.07 16.52 19.99
N LYS A 98 -18.86 16.68 20.52
CA LYS A 98 -17.91 15.57 20.80
C LYS A 98 -18.62 14.45 21.57
N ARG A 99 -18.83 13.35 20.92
CA ARG A 99 -19.32 12.11 21.51
C ARG A 99 -18.21 11.08 21.55
N PRO A 100 -18.14 10.21 22.56
CA PRO A 100 -17.20 9.12 22.53
C PRO A 100 -17.50 8.20 21.31
N PRO A 101 -16.46 7.61 20.69
CA PRO A 101 -16.66 6.70 19.57
C PRO A 101 -17.53 5.52 20.01
N PRO A 102 -18.51 5.11 19.19
CA PRO A 102 -19.30 3.92 19.47
C PRO A 102 -18.44 2.65 19.27
N LYS A 103 -19.00 1.50 19.59
CA LYS A 103 -18.39 0.22 19.20
C LYS A 103 -18.28 0.12 17.70
N ALA A 104 -17.20 -0.48 17.19
CA ALA A 104 -16.91 -0.59 15.74
C ALA A 104 -18.06 -1.23 14.95
N GLU A 105 -18.73 -2.20 15.53
CA GLU A 105 -19.86 -2.92 14.95
C GLU A 105 -21.02 -1.99 14.54
N LYS A 106 -21.22 -0.90 15.29
CA LYS A 106 -22.26 0.10 14.99
C LYS A 106 -21.91 1.04 13.82
N LEU A 107 -20.71 0.95 13.31
CA LEU A 107 -20.22 1.78 12.20
C LEU A 107 -20.16 1.03 10.87
N VAL A 108 -20.37 -0.30 10.90
CA VAL A 108 -20.24 -1.18 9.73
C VAL A 108 -21.26 -0.78 8.66
N GLU A 109 -22.53 -0.64 9.00
CA GLU A 109 -23.60 -0.28 8.05
C GLU A 109 -23.31 1.04 7.32
N PHE A 110 -22.91 2.08 8.07
CA PHE A 110 -22.54 3.37 7.47
C PHE A 110 -21.32 3.25 6.54
N HIS A 111 -20.28 2.53 6.97
CA HIS A 111 -19.10 2.34 6.14
C HIS A 111 -19.41 1.51 4.89
N SER A 112 -20.24 0.48 5.01
CA SER A 112 -20.71 -0.33 3.88
C SER A 112 -21.50 0.51 2.87
N SER A 113 -22.30 1.50 3.31
CA SER A 113 -23.01 2.41 2.40
C SER A 113 -22.03 3.25 1.58
N ILE A 114 -20.95 3.76 2.18
CA ILE A 114 -19.89 4.49 1.47
C ILE A 114 -19.20 3.59 0.43
N VAL A 115 -18.94 2.32 0.78
CA VAL A 115 -18.34 1.36 -0.18
C VAL A 115 -19.25 1.12 -1.37
N LYS A 116 -20.54 0.87 -1.14
CA LYS A 116 -21.53 0.65 -2.21
C LYS A 116 -21.70 1.86 -3.13
N GLU A 117 -21.78 3.07 -2.54
CA GLU A 117 -21.82 4.31 -3.30
C GLU A 117 -20.56 4.50 -4.15
N THR A 118 -19.40 4.23 -3.57
CA THR A 118 -18.12 4.32 -4.28
C THR A 118 -18.03 3.31 -5.43
N ALA A 119 -18.40 2.05 -5.19
CA ALA A 119 -18.41 1.01 -6.23
C ALA A 119 -19.36 1.36 -7.38
N THR A 120 -20.50 1.97 -7.07
CA THR A 120 -21.46 2.46 -8.10
C THR A 120 -20.86 3.61 -8.92
N LYS A 121 -20.10 4.51 -8.29
CA LYS A 121 -19.47 5.66 -8.95
C LYS A 121 -18.24 5.26 -9.79
N TYR A 122 -17.55 4.20 -9.41
CA TYR A 122 -16.32 3.71 -10.05
C TYR A 122 -16.44 2.22 -10.39
N PRO A 123 -17.36 1.83 -11.29
CA PRO A 123 -17.76 0.42 -11.48
C PRO A 123 -16.62 -0.49 -11.96
N ASP A 124 -15.67 0.05 -12.73
CA ASP A 124 -14.59 -0.73 -13.34
C ASP A 124 -13.28 -0.68 -12.53
N HIS A 125 -13.26 0.07 -11.43
CA HIS A 125 -12.05 0.27 -10.64
C HIS A 125 -11.96 -0.67 -9.44
N PRO A 126 -10.79 -1.29 -9.17
CA PRO A 126 -10.59 -2.04 -7.94
C PRO A 126 -10.81 -1.16 -6.71
N VAL A 127 -11.62 -1.63 -5.76
CA VAL A 127 -11.88 -0.91 -4.51
C VAL A 127 -10.93 -1.38 -3.43
N ILE A 128 -10.16 -0.46 -2.85
CA ILE A 128 -9.25 -0.72 -1.73
C ILE A 128 -9.83 -0.06 -0.48
N LEU A 129 -9.99 -0.81 0.60
CA LEU A 129 -10.32 -0.24 1.91
C LEU A 129 -9.05 0.06 2.68
N ALA A 130 -8.78 1.33 2.96
CA ALA A 130 -7.73 1.74 3.88
C ALA A 130 -8.34 2.29 5.17
N GLY A 131 -7.73 2.04 6.31
CA GLY A 131 -8.26 2.53 7.57
C GLY A 131 -7.19 2.79 8.61
N LYS A 132 -7.36 3.87 9.37
CA LYS A 132 -6.55 4.17 10.56
C LYS A 132 -7.23 3.59 11.80
N SER A 133 -6.52 2.77 12.57
CA SER A 133 -6.97 2.33 13.90
C SER A 133 -8.41 1.74 13.87
N MET A 134 -9.37 2.39 14.50
CA MET A 134 -10.77 1.98 14.44
C MET A 134 -11.29 1.85 13.00
N GLY A 135 -10.89 2.76 12.10
CA GLY A 135 -11.26 2.69 10.68
C GLY A 135 -10.77 1.42 9.99
N SER A 136 -9.56 0.93 10.31
CA SER A 136 -9.07 -0.35 9.79
C SER A 136 -9.89 -1.53 10.33
N ARG A 137 -10.26 -1.50 11.62
CA ARG A 137 -11.08 -2.54 12.22
C ARG A 137 -12.48 -2.60 11.60
N VAL A 138 -13.12 -1.43 11.41
CA VAL A 138 -14.43 -1.37 10.74
C VAL A 138 -14.32 -1.82 9.29
N GLY A 139 -13.28 -1.40 8.55
CA GLY A 139 -13.03 -1.84 7.17
C GLY A 139 -12.92 -3.36 7.05
N CYS A 140 -12.20 -4.02 7.97
CA CYS A 140 -12.13 -5.48 8.00
C CYS A 140 -13.50 -6.14 8.25
N MET A 141 -14.37 -5.54 9.08
CA MET A 141 -15.73 -6.04 9.31
C MET A 141 -16.60 -5.86 8.06
N VAL A 142 -16.47 -4.74 7.36
CA VAL A 142 -17.21 -4.44 6.12
C VAL A 142 -16.93 -5.46 5.03
N VAL A 143 -15.69 -5.93 4.90
CA VAL A 143 -15.32 -6.96 3.92
C VAL A 143 -16.07 -8.29 4.15
N SER A 144 -16.49 -8.55 5.38
CA SER A 144 -17.24 -9.76 5.71
C SER A 144 -18.75 -9.65 5.41
N GLU A 145 -19.23 -8.44 5.02
CA GLU A 145 -20.62 -8.23 4.63
C GLU A 145 -20.91 -8.83 3.25
N LYS A 146 -22.13 -9.36 3.11
CA LYS A 146 -22.63 -9.80 1.79
C LYS A 146 -22.77 -8.59 0.87
N ASP A 147 -22.57 -8.78 -0.41
CA ASP A 147 -22.69 -7.74 -1.46
C ASP A 147 -21.65 -6.61 -1.37
N ILE A 148 -20.53 -6.84 -0.70
CA ILE A 148 -19.36 -5.95 -0.70
C ILE A 148 -18.24 -6.62 -1.50
N ASN A 149 -17.85 -5.98 -2.60
CA ASN A 149 -16.70 -6.39 -3.40
C ASN A 149 -15.54 -5.43 -3.18
N VAL A 150 -14.47 -5.94 -2.56
CA VAL A 150 -13.25 -5.19 -2.22
C VAL A 150 -12.05 -6.03 -2.66
N SER A 151 -11.10 -5.38 -3.34
CA SER A 151 -9.92 -6.06 -3.88
C SER A 151 -8.81 -6.27 -2.85
N ALA A 152 -8.67 -5.36 -1.89
CA ALA A 152 -7.69 -5.49 -0.80
C ALA A 152 -8.03 -4.57 0.39
N VAL A 153 -7.40 -4.84 1.53
CA VAL A 153 -7.50 -4.03 2.75
C VAL A 153 -6.12 -3.53 3.18
N VAL A 154 -6.04 -2.28 3.62
CA VAL A 154 -4.84 -1.66 4.22
C VAL A 154 -5.14 -1.21 5.64
N CYS A 155 -4.51 -1.84 6.62
CA CYS A 155 -4.68 -1.56 8.04
C CYS A 155 -3.53 -0.68 8.55
N LEU A 156 -3.79 0.59 8.82
CA LEU A 156 -2.82 1.53 9.38
C LEU A 156 -2.98 1.60 10.90
N GLY A 157 -2.13 0.88 11.64
CA GLY A 157 -2.20 0.78 13.09
C GLY A 157 -3.45 0.03 13.55
N TYR A 158 -3.60 -1.24 13.17
CA TYR A 158 -4.75 -2.06 13.60
C TYR A 158 -4.76 -2.22 15.13
N PRO A 159 -5.88 -1.89 15.84
CA PRO A 159 -5.95 -1.98 17.29
C PRO A 159 -6.28 -3.41 17.73
N LEU A 160 -5.30 -4.32 17.65
CA LEU A 160 -5.47 -5.75 17.93
C LEU A 160 -5.82 -6.01 19.41
N LYS A 161 -5.25 -5.22 20.33
CA LYS A 161 -5.53 -5.34 21.76
C LYS A 161 -6.84 -4.65 22.11
N GLY A 162 -7.81 -5.41 22.56
CA GLY A 162 -9.09 -4.93 23.06
C GLY A 162 -9.06 -4.45 24.50
N ILE A 163 -10.23 -4.05 25.00
CA ILE A 163 -10.46 -3.78 26.42
C ILE A 163 -10.15 -5.05 27.20
N ASN A 164 -9.54 -4.92 28.38
CA ASN A 164 -9.11 -6.05 29.21
C ASN A 164 -8.07 -6.99 28.56
N GLY A 165 -7.35 -6.54 27.55
CA GLY A 165 -6.28 -7.30 26.92
C GLY A 165 -6.73 -8.43 25.99
N ALA A 166 -8.02 -8.59 25.73
CA ALA A 166 -8.54 -9.53 24.75
C ALA A 166 -7.96 -9.23 23.36
N VAL A 167 -7.65 -10.26 22.60
CA VAL A 167 -7.17 -10.13 21.22
C VAL A 167 -8.39 -9.99 20.29
N ARG A 168 -8.36 -9.01 19.37
CA ARG A 168 -9.43 -8.74 18.39
C ARG A 168 -9.03 -9.30 17.02
N ASP A 169 -8.81 -10.59 16.95
CA ASP A 169 -8.35 -11.26 15.73
C ASP A 169 -9.47 -11.99 14.96
N GLU A 170 -10.63 -12.20 15.57
CA GLU A 170 -11.74 -12.94 14.97
C GLU A 170 -12.11 -12.46 13.56
N THR A 171 -12.23 -11.14 13.38
CA THR A 171 -12.51 -10.54 12.06
C THR A 171 -11.36 -10.78 11.07
N LEU A 172 -10.10 -10.67 11.53
CA LEU A 172 -8.93 -10.88 10.68
C LEU A 172 -8.83 -12.32 10.17
N LEU A 173 -9.18 -13.28 11.02
CA LEU A 173 -9.16 -14.72 10.68
C LEU A 173 -10.24 -15.11 9.66
N GLN A 174 -11.26 -14.27 9.48
CA GLN A 174 -12.34 -14.47 8.53
C GLN A 174 -12.13 -13.76 7.19
N LEU A 175 -11.11 -12.89 7.10
CA LEU A 175 -10.83 -12.17 5.85
C LEU A 175 -10.48 -13.14 4.72
N THR A 176 -11.03 -12.85 3.54
CA THR A 176 -10.80 -13.60 2.29
C THR A 176 -10.02 -12.79 1.25
N VAL A 177 -9.83 -11.50 1.49
CA VAL A 177 -9.14 -10.58 0.58
C VAL A 177 -7.72 -10.27 1.07
N PRO A 178 -6.79 -9.98 0.15
CA PRO A 178 -5.43 -9.57 0.50
C PRO A 178 -5.41 -8.42 1.50
N THR A 179 -4.58 -8.53 2.53
CA THR A 179 -4.55 -7.56 3.64
C THR A 179 -3.13 -7.10 3.96
N MET A 180 -2.88 -5.79 3.85
CA MET A 180 -1.63 -5.15 4.23
C MET A 180 -1.74 -4.51 5.61
N PHE A 181 -0.82 -4.84 6.50
CA PHE A 181 -0.68 -4.18 7.80
C PHE A 181 0.51 -3.23 7.78
N VAL A 182 0.31 -2.01 8.27
CA VAL A 182 1.37 -1.07 8.64
C VAL A 182 1.27 -0.83 10.13
N GLN A 183 2.33 -1.13 10.88
CA GLN A 183 2.28 -1.12 12.33
C GLN A 183 3.51 -0.48 12.94
N GLY A 184 3.31 0.41 13.91
CA GLY A 184 4.41 0.96 14.69
C GLY A 184 4.97 -0.08 15.67
N SER A 185 6.30 -0.25 15.74
CA SER A 185 6.90 -1.24 16.64
C SER A 185 6.72 -0.94 18.14
N LYS A 186 6.33 0.29 18.47
CA LYS A 186 6.02 0.74 19.84
C LYS A 186 4.53 1.01 20.07
N ASP A 187 3.68 0.51 19.18
CA ASP A 187 2.24 0.62 19.35
C ASP A 187 1.72 -0.33 20.46
N ALA A 188 1.36 0.24 21.59
CA ALA A 188 0.83 -0.54 22.73
C ALA A 188 -0.54 -1.21 22.45
N LEU A 189 -1.28 -0.74 21.44
CA LEU A 189 -2.57 -1.33 21.04
C LEU A 189 -2.39 -2.54 20.11
N CYS A 190 -1.20 -2.74 19.57
CA CYS A 190 -0.89 -3.87 18.70
C CYS A 190 0.58 -4.31 18.85
N PRO A 191 0.91 -5.11 19.85
CA PRO A 191 2.22 -5.73 19.96
C PRO A 191 2.53 -6.56 18.70
N ILE A 192 3.70 -6.36 18.12
CA ILE A 192 4.09 -6.96 16.83
C ILE A 192 3.98 -8.49 16.89
N GLU A 193 4.49 -9.11 17.95
CA GLU A 193 4.50 -10.56 18.12
C GLU A 193 3.09 -11.17 18.11
N LYS A 194 2.09 -10.40 18.62
CA LYS A 194 0.67 -10.82 18.61
C LYS A 194 0.08 -10.69 17.21
N LEU A 195 0.44 -9.63 16.48
CA LEU A 195 -0.02 -9.46 15.10
C LEU A 195 0.56 -10.53 14.19
N GLU A 196 1.85 -10.82 14.30
CA GLU A 196 2.52 -11.91 13.55
C GLU A 196 1.92 -13.28 13.85
N ALA A 197 1.58 -13.54 15.12
CA ALA A 197 0.89 -14.77 15.51
C ALA A 197 -0.52 -14.87 14.91
N THR A 198 -1.22 -13.73 14.74
CA THR A 198 -2.52 -13.67 14.07
C THR A 198 -2.36 -13.87 12.56
N GLN A 199 -1.40 -13.18 11.92
CA GLN A 199 -1.10 -13.30 10.49
C GLN A 199 -0.85 -14.75 10.06
N LYS A 200 -0.10 -15.52 10.83
CA LYS A 200 0.17 -16.95 10.57
C LYS A 200 -1.10 -17.81 10.54
N LYS A 201 -2.20 -17.35 11.13
CA LYS A 201 -3.50 -18.04 11.16
C LYS A 201 -4.47 -17.54 10.12
N MET A 202 -4.21 -16.36 9.52
CA MET A 202 -5.05 -15.80 8.46
C MET A 202 -4.97 -16.69 7.20
N LYS A 203 -6.11 -16.85 6.54
CA LYS A 203 -6.22 -17.62 5.29
C LYS A 203 -5.90 -16.78 4.06
N ALA A 204 -6.29 -15.51 4.11
CA ALA A 204 -6.03 -14.57 3.02
C ALA A 204 -4.54 -14.19 2.95
N PRO A 205 -4.01 -13.89 1.76
CA PRO A 205 -2.68 -13.30 1.60
C PRO A 205 -2.55 -12.06 2.47
N ASN A 206 -1.46 -11.98 3.23
CA ASN A 206 -1.26 -10.82 4.11
C ASN A 206 0.22 -10.52 4.30
N GLU A 207 0.54 -9.23 4.45
CA GLU A 207 1.89 -8.73 4.71
C GLU A 207 1.89 -7.71 5.84
N LEU A 208 3.05 -7.52 6.45
CA LEU A 208 3.28 -6.56 7.53
C LEU A 208 4.50 -5.70 7.22
N HIS A 209 4.30 -4.37 7.23
CA HIS A 209 5.37 -3.40 7.28
C HIS A 209 5.46 -2.80 8.68
N ILE A 210 6.66 -2.84 9.29
CA ILE A 210 6.88 -2.33 10.63
C ILE A 210 7.58 -0.98 10.54
N ILE A 211 6.93 0.07 11.05
CA ILE A 211 7.58 1.37 11.27
C ILE A 211 8.36 1.30 12.58
N ASN A 212 9.68 1.15 12.47
CA ASN A 212 10.55 0.96 13.62
C ASN A 212 10.58 2.20 14.52
N GLY A 213 10.33 2.01 15.81
CA GLY A 213 10.20 3.08 16.78
C GLY A 213 8.89 3.87 16.73
N GLY A 214 7.99 3.58 15.78
CA GLY A 214 6.70 4.23 15.61
C GLY A 214 5.70 3.84 16.71
N ASP A 215 4.95 4.82 17.21
CA ASP A 215 3.80 4.61 18.08
C ASP A 215 2.51 4.27 17.30
N HIS A 216 1.36 4.30 17.97
CA HIS A 216 0.05 4.06 17.34
C HIS A 216 -0.28 5.03 16.18
N SER A 217 0.30 6.22 16.16
CA SER A 217 0.17 7.22 15.08
C SER A 217 1.39 7.27 14.17
N PHE A 218 2.29 6.27 14.29
CA PHE A 218 3.54 6.14 13.53
C PHE A 218 4.57 7.20 13.88
N LYS A 219 4.33 7.99 14.93
CA LYS A 219 5.29 8.99 15.39
C LYS A 219 6.50 8.31 16.01
N ILE A 220 7.68 8.67 15.52
CA ILE A 220 8.97 8.16 15.99
C ILE A 220 9.64 9.20 16.88
N ALA A 221 10.19 8.79 18.02
CA ALA A 221 10.90 9.69 18.91
C ALA A 221 12.19 10.23 18.25
N LYS A 222 12.47 11.52 18.37
CA LYS A 222 13.66 12.18 17.78
C LYS A 222 14.97 11.43 18.08
N LYS A 223 15.16 10.98 19.32
CA LYS A 223 16.35 10.20 19.72
C LYS A 223 16.48 8.90 18.91
N HIS A 224 15.36 8.24 18.61
CA HIS A 224 15.35 7.01 17.81
C HIS A 224 15.71 7.30 16.35
N LEU A 225 15.14 8.36 15.77
CA LEU A 225 15.48 8.81 14.41
C LEU A 225 16.97 9.14 14.28
N GLN A 226 17.51 9.90 15.21
CA GLN A 226 18.95 10.25 15.24
C GLN A 226 19.85 9.02 15.35
N ALA A 227 19.50 8.06 16.23
CA ALA A 227 20.26 6.84 16.42
C ALA A 227 20.29 5.92 15.17
N ASN A 228 19.27 6.01 14.32
CA ASN A 228 19.17 5.22 13.09
C ASN A 228 19.47 6.04 11.82
N ASN A 229 19.93 7.28 11.96
CA ASN A 229 20.20 8.19 10.85
C ASN A 229 19.03 8.24 9.82
N SER A 230 17.82 8.38 10.33
CA SER A 230 16.57 8.36 9.54
C SER A 230 15.67 9.53 9.92
N THR A 231 14.63 9.75 9.11
CA THR A 231 13.62 10.79 9.32
C THR A 231 12.22 10.16 9.44
N GLN A 232 11.27 10.97 9.96
CA GLN A 232 9.85 10.56 10.00
C GLN A 232 9.30 10.33 8.60
N ASP A 233 9.67 11.20 7.67
CA ASP A 233 9.19 11.14 6.28
C ASP A 233 9.71 9.89 5.58
N GLU A 234 11.00 9.57 5.69
CA GLU A 234 11.56 8.32 5.12
C GLU A 234 10.87 7.07 5.65
N ALA A 235 10.55 7.02 6.94
CA ALA A 235 9.88 5.87 7.53
C ALA A 235 8.43 5.73 7.02
N GLU A 236 7.72 6.84 6.83
CA GLU A 236 6.36 6.84 6.29
C GLU A 236 6.36 6.57 4.78
N ASP A 237 7.31 7.11 4.02
CA ASP A 237 7.48 6.84 2.59
C ASP A 237 7.77 5.35 2.35
N ALA A 238 8.66 4.74 3.14
CA ALA A 238 8.93 3.31 3.06
C ALA A 238 7.66 2.48 3.32
N ALA A 239 6.83 2.89 4.28
CA ALA A 239 5.56 2.21 4.56
C ALA A 239 4.58 2.33 3.39
N VAL A 240 4.48 3.50 2.77
CA VAL A 240 3.59 3.72 1.63
C VAL A 240 4.07 2.96 0.39
N GLN A 241 5.39 2.88 0.16
CA GLN A 241 5.96 2.05 -0.92
C GLN A 241 5.69 0.56 -0.69
N ALA A 242 5.76 0.07 0.56
CA ALA A 242 5.41 -1.30 0.89
C ALA A 242 3.91 -1.58 0.61
N ILE A 243 3.01 -0.64 0.93
CA ILE A 243 1.59 -0.71 0.57
C ILE A 243 1.44 -0.81 -0.95
N ALA A 244 2.09 0.08 -1.71
CA ALA A 244 1.97 0.11 -3.16
C ALA A 244 2.43 -1.20 -3.81
N ALA A 245 3.58 -1.72 -3.39
CA ALA A 245 4.10 -2.99 -3.88
C ALA A 245 3.16 -4.17 -3.56
N PHE A 246 2.56 -4.20 -2.36
CA PHE A 246 1.60 -5.23 -1.97
C PHE A 246 0.32 -5.15 -2.80
N ILE A 247 -0.26 -3.95 -2.96
CA ILE A 247 -1.50 -3.75 -3.73
C ILE A 247 -1.29 -4.10 -5.20
N SER A 248 -0.17 -3.70 -5.83
CA SER A 248 0.15 -4.07 -7.22
C SER A 248 0.09 -5.58 -7.40
N ARG A 249 0.83 -6.34 -6.59
CA ARG A 249 0.80 -7.80 -6.65
C ARG A 249 -0.58 -8.41 -6.40
N SER A 250 -1.37 -7.79 -5.54
CA SER A 250 -2.71 -8.28 -5.20
C SER A 250 -3.75 -8.03 -6.29
N LEU A 251 -3.51 -7.08 -7.19
CA LEU A 251 -4.40 -6.75 -8.31
C LEU A 251 -4.00 -7.47 -9.60
N GLU A 252 -2.77 -8.01 -9.68
CA GLU A 252 -2.25 -8.74 -10.84
C GLU A 252 -2.57 -10.25 -10.79
N GLY A 253 -2.92 -10.79 -9.63
CA GLY A 253 -3.22 -12.21 -9.37
C GLY A 253 -4.68 -12.48 -9.24
#